data_aeaa2bece9e76133451ea7fd70d9cad5
#
_entry.id   aeaa2bece9e76133451ea7fd70d9cad5
#
_cell.length_a   1.000
_cell.length_b   1.000
_cell.length_c   1.000
_cell.angle_alpha   90.00
_cell.angle_beta   90.00
_cell.angle_gamma   90.00
#
_symmetry.space_group_name_H-M   'P 1'
#
loop_
_entity.id
_entity.type
_entity.pdbx_description
1 polymer ?
#
loop_
_entity_poly.entity_id
_entity_poly.type
_entity_poly.pdbx_seq_one_letter_code
_entity_poly.pdbx_strand_id
1 'polypeptide(L)'
;MPGILQYFETLNAGDFEATANLFADDGVLHAPFEDPIIGSILIATYLKKEARGMQLEPELGVSQILEDGNVEVQVSGRVQTSAFGINVAWLFLLNSDQKILSVTVKLLASPQELLNLRSQKKLDV
;
A
#
# COMPACT_ATOMS: atom_id res chain seq x y z
N MET A 1 -5.44 -11.28 -6.88
CA MET A 1 -3.98 -11.26 -6.89
C MET A 1 -3.43 -11.72 -5.54
N PRO A 2 -2.77 -12.85 -5.49
CA PRO A 2 -2.33 -13.43 -4.22
C PRO A 2 -1.39 -12.51 -3.43
N GLY A 3 -0.47 -11.83 -4.10
CA GLY A 3 0.49 -10.96 -3.41
C GLY A 3 -0.18 -9.77 -2.70
N ILE A 4 -1.22 -9.19 -3.29
CA ILE A 4 -1.95 -8.09 -2.68
C ILE A 4 -2.70 -8.58 -1.44
N LEU A 5 -3.41 -9.70 -1.57
CA LEU A 5 -4.16 -10.26 -0.45
C LEU A 5 -3.23 -10.64 0.70
N GLN A 6 -2.10 -11.28 0.38
CA GLN A 6 -1.11 -11.65 1.38
C GLN A 6 -0.50 -10.44 2.09
N TYR A 7 -0.31 -9.33 1.38
CA TYR A 7 0.16 -8.09 1.99
C TYR A 7 -0.76 -7.67 3.15
N PHE A 8 -2.06 -7.63 2.91
CA PHE A 8 -3.02 -7.24 3.94
C PHE A 8 -3.12 -8.29 5.05
N GLU A 9 -3.15 -9.56 4.68
CA GLU A 9 -3.27 -10.65 5.66
C GLU A 9 -2.07 -10.71 6.61
N THR A 10 -0.87 -10.66 6.07
CA THR A 10 0.35 -10.75 6.90
C THR A 10 0.52 -9.52 7.77
N LEU A 11 0.24 -8.34 7.23
CA LEU A 11 0.36 -7.10 7.98
C LEU A 11 -0.66 -7.08 9.12
N ASN A 12 -1.90 -7.46 8.86
CA ASN A 12 -2.94 -7.53 9.89
C ASN A 12 -2.67 -8.58 10.96
N ALA A 13 -1.97 -9.64 10.60
CA ALA A 13 -1.55 -10.66 11.56
C ALA A 13 -0.34 -10.25 12.39
N GLY A 14 0.30 -9.12 12.06
CA GLY A 14 1.52 -8.68 12.73
C GLY A 14 2.76 -9.45 12.28
N ASP A 15 2.67 -10.18 11.18
CA ASP A 15 3.81 -10.90 10.61
C ASP A 15 4.53 -10.01 9.59
N PHE A 16 5.25 -9.05 10.13
CA PHE A 16 5.88 -8.00 9.31
C PHE A 16 7.01 -8.50 8.44
N GLU A 17 7.70 -9.56 8.86
CA GLU A 17 8.73 -10.17 8.03
C GLU A 17 8.12 -10.85 6.82
N ALA A 18 6.99 -11.54 6.99
CA ALA A 18 6.28 -12.14 5.87
C ALA A 18 5.78 -11.07 4.91
N THR A 19 5.30 -9.93 5.42
CA THR A 19 4.90 -8.80 4.57
C THR A 19 6.08 -8.30 3.75
N ALA A 20 7.22 -8.07 4.41
CA ALA A 20 8.43 -7.57 3.74
C ALA A 20 8.95 -8.54 2.68
N ASN A 21 8.79 -9.84 2.91
CA ASN A 21 9.24 -10.87 1.96
C ASN A 21 8.40 -10.95 0.69
N LEU A 22 7.25 -10.27 0.65
CA LEU A 22 6.45 -10.16 -0.57
C LEU A 22 7.06 -9.18 -1.56
N PHE A 23 7.96 -8.33 -1.12
CA PHE A 23 8.64 -7.36 -1.98
C PHE A 23 9.76 -8.02 -2.76
N ALA A 24 10.04 -7.46 -3.93
CA ALA A 24 11.26 -7.81 -4.68
C ALA A 24 12.49 -7.36 -3.87
N ASP A 25 13.69 -7.86 -4.24
CA ASP A 25 14.92 -7.60 -3.49
C ASP A 25 15.19 -6.10 -3.28
N ASP A 26 14.89 -5.30 -4.30
CA ASP A 26 15.04 -3.85 -4.26
C ASP A 26 13.68 -3.14 -4.14
N GLY A 27 12.68 -3.84 -3.64
CA GLY A 27 11.34 -3.31 -3.45
C GLY A 27 11.33 -2.14 -2.49
N VAL A 28 10.37 -1.23 -2.69
CA VAL A 28 10.31 0.03 -1.96
C VAL A 28 8.95 0.23 -1.32
N LEU A 29 8.96 0.63 -0.06
CA LEU A 29 7.76 1.11 0.63
C LEU A 29 7.84 2.62 0.74
N HIS A 30 6.85 3.30 0.16
CA HIS A 30 6.68 4.74 0.28
C HIS A 30 5.59 5.02 1.33
N ALA A 31 6.01 5.15 2.58
CA ALA A 31 5.11 5.48 3.67
C ALA A 31 4.88 6.99 3.74
N PRO A 32 3.74 7.45 4.30
CA PRO A 32 3.49 8.89 4.42
C PRO A 32 4.57 9.57 5.26
N PHE A 33 5.04 10.71 4.77
CA PHE A 33 6.01 11.57 5.47
C PHE A 33 7.40 10.95 5.67
N GLU A 34 7.68 9.84 5.02
CA GLU A 34 8.96 9.14 5.14
C GLU A 34 9.72 9.16 3.82
N ASP A 35 11.04 9.11 3.91
CA ASP A 35 11.87 8.82 2.76
C ASP A 35 11.62 7.39 2.29
N PRO A 36 11.90 7.06 1.02
CA PRO A 36 11.71 5.70 0.52
C PRO A 36 12.42 4.65 1.38
N ILE A 37 11.72 3.59 1.73
CA ILE A 37 12.25 2.49 2.54
C ILE A 37 12.53 1.34 1.60
N ILE A 38 13.80 1.02 1.41
CA ILE A 38 14.26 0.10 0.36
C ILE A 38 14.77 -1.21 0.94
N GLY A 39 14.22 -2.30 0.44
CA GLY A 39 14.65 -3.66 0.78
C GLY A 39 13.90 -4.25 1.97
N SER A 40 13.80 -5.58 1.99
CA SER A 40 12.97 -6.30 2.95
C SER A 40 13.39 -6.09 4.40
N ILE A 41 14.69 -5.96 4.68
CA ILE A 41 15.16 -5.79 6.06
C ILE A 41 14.67 -4.47 6.64
N LEU A 42 14.85 -3.37 5.89
CA LEU A 42 14.41 -2.05 6.35
C LEU A 42 12.88 -1.94 6.39
N ILE A 43 12.19 -2.55 5.42
CA ILE A 43 10.74 -2.57 5.40
C ILE A 43 10.19 -3.30 6.64
N ALA A 44 10.72 -4.48 6.94
CA ALA A 44 10.30 -5.23 8.13
C ALA A 44 10.54 -4.43 9.41
N THR A 45 11.70 -3.79 9.52
CA THR A 45 12.04 -2.98 10.69
C THR A 45 11.07 -1.80 10.86
N TYR A 46 10.78 -1.12 9.76
CA TYR A 46 9.83 0.00 9.77
C TYR A 46 8.43 -0.46 10.19
N LEU A 47 7.94 -1.56 9.61
CA LEU A 47 6.61 -2.07 9.92
C LEU A 47 6.50 -2.51 11.38
N LYS A 48 7.52 -3.15 11.92
CA LYS A 48 7.55 -3.55 13.34
C LYS A 48 7.42 -2.35 14.26
N LYS A 49 7.99 -1.23 13.85
CA LYS A 49 7.97 0.00 14.65
C LYS A 49 6.66 0.77 14.48
N GLU A 50 6.16 0.89 13.25
CA GLU A 50 5.08 1.83 12.94
C GLU A 50 3.71 1.19 12.69
N ALA A 51 3.65 -0.08 12.31
CA ALA A 51 2.39 -0.71 11.94
C ALA A 51 1.79 -1.62 13.00
N ARG A 52 2.43 -1.72 14.14
CA ARG A 52 1.97 -2.58 15.23
C ARG A 52 0.60 -2.14 15.73
N GLY A 53 -0.35 -3.07 15.78
CA GLY A 53 -1.70 -2.80 16.23
C GLY A 53 -2.63 -2.19 15.19
N MET A 54 -2.13 -1.91 13.99
CA MET A 54 -2.97 -1.43 12.91
C MET A 54 -3.78 -2.57 12.30
N GLN A 55 -5.01 -2.26 11.90
CA GLN A 55 -5.83 -3.17 11.10
C GLN A 55 -6.16 -2.47 9.78
N LEU A 56 -5.74 -3.08 8.69
CA LEU A 56 -5.97 -2.58 7.34
C LEU A 56 -7.26 -3.17 6.81
N GLU A 57 -8.14 -2.32 6.32
CA GLU A 57 -9.45 -2.72 5.81
C GLU A 57 -9.58 -2.30 4.35
N PRO A 58 -9.05 -3.11 3.41
CA PRO A 58 -9.19 -2.80 1.98
C PRO A 58 -10.64 -2.94 1.55
N GLU A 59 -11.12 -1.99 0.73
CA GLU A 59 -12.51 -1.98 0.30
C GLU A 59 -12.65 -2.17 -1.21
N LEU A 60 -11.88 -1.43 -2.00
CA LEU A 60 -12.01 -1.44 -3.45
C LEU A 60 -10.63 -1.46 -4.11
N GLY A 61 -10.45 -2.37 -5.07
CA GLY A 61 -9.22 -2.47 -5.85
C GLY A 61 -9.47 -2.33 -7.34
N VAL A 62 -8.55 -1.64 -8.02
CA VAL A 62 -8.56 -1.48 -9.48
C VAL A 62 -7.18 -1.83 -9.98
N SER A 63 -7.09 -2.71 -10.98
CA SER A 63 -5.82 -3.14 -11.54
C SER A 63 -5.66 -2.70 -12.99
N GLN A 64 -4.41 -2.50 -13.40
CA GLN A 64 -4.06 -2.11 -14.76
C GLN A 64 -2.73 -2.78 -15.15
N ILE A 65 -2.70 -3.42 -16.31
CA ILE A 65 -1.47 -4.00 -16.85
C ILE A 65 -0.75 -2.89 -17.62
N LEU A 66 0.52 -2.67 -17.28
CA LEU A 66 1.34 -1.64 -17.90
C LEU A 66 2.06 -2.20 -19.13
N GLU A 67 2.61 -1.31 -19.96
CA GLU A 67 3.26 -1.69 -21.22
C GLU A 67 4.44 -2.63 -21.02
N ASP A 68 5.16 -2.51 -19.90
CA ASP A 68 6.31 -3.35 -19.59
C ASP A 68 5.93 -4.71 -18.98
N GLY A 69 4.63 -5.01 -18.89
CA GLY A 69 4.15 -6.26 -18.29
C GLY A 69 3.97 -6.20 -16.78
N ASN A 70 4.38 -5.12 -16.13
CA ASN A 70 4.09 -4.91 -14.71
C ASN A 70 2.61 -4.62 -14.51
N VAL A 71 2.15 -4.86 -13.28
CA VAL A 71 0.74 -4.62 -12.93
C VAL A 71 0.68 -3.57 -11.84
N GLU A 72 -0.13 -2.56 -12.07
CA GLU A 72 -0.44 -1.53 -11.09
C GLU A 72 -1.80 -1.83 -10.46
N VAL A 73 -1.86 -1.86 -9.13
CA VAL A 73 -3.12 -2.08 -8.41
C VAL A 73 -3.30 -0.95 -7.41
N GLN A 74 -4.41 -0.26 -7.52
CA GLN A 74 -4.78 0.77 -6.57
C GLN A 74 -5.90 0.25 -5.69
N VAL A 75 -5.66 0.26 -4.37
CA VAL A 75 -6.65 -0.20 -3.38
C VAL A 75 -6.98 0.97 -2.47
N SER A 76 -8.26 1.23 -2.29
CA SER A 76 -8.72 2.20 -1.30
C SER A 76 -9.35 1.48 -0.13
N GLY A 77 -9.28 2.08 1.05
CA GLY A 77 -9.86 1.50 2.25
C GLY A 77 -9.54 2.35 3.47
N ARG A 78 -9.46 1.69 4.62
CA ARG A 78 -9.19 2.34 5.90
C ARG A 78 -8.10 1.63 6.66
N VAL A 79 -7.41 2.39 7.49
CA VAL A 79 -6.52 1.85 8.51
C VAL A 79 -7.13 2.19 9.86
N GLN A 80 -7.37 1.17 10.68
CA GLN A 80 -7.89 1.33 12.03
C GLN A 80 -6.75 1.22 13.01
N THR A 81 -6.60 2.23 13.86
CA THR A 81 -5.65 2.21 14.98
C THR A 81 -6.43 2.14 16.29
N SER A 82 -5.73 2.06 17.42
CA SER A 82 -6.39 2.09 18.73
C SER A 82 -7.10 3.42 19.00
N ALA A 83 -6.66 4.50 18.34
CA ALA A 83 -7.17 5.85 18.60
C ALA A 83 -8.23 6.30 17.57
N PHE A 84 -8.04 5.94 16.28
CA PHE A 84 -8.91 6.46 15.22
C PHE A 84 -8.78 5.63 13.95
N GLY A 85 -9.69 5.88 12.99
CA GLY A 85 -9.62 5.29 11.66
C GLY A 85 -9.26 6.36 10.64
N ILE A 86 -8.47 5.99 9.64
CA ILE A 86 -8.01 6.89 8.59
C ILE A 86 -8.33 6.27 7.24
N ASN A 87 -8.85 7.07 6.31
CA ASN A 87 -9.02 6.64 4.93
C ASN A 87 -7.66 6.68 4.23
N VAL A 88 -7.36 5.63 3.48
CA VAL A 88 -6.06 5.50 2.80
C VAL A 88 -6.24 4.92 1.40
N ALA A 89 -5.25 5.13 0.57
CA ALA A 89 -5.08 4.42 -0.69
C ALA A 89 -3.70 3.77 -0.70
N TRP A 90 -3.65 2.52 -1.18
CA TRP A 90 -2.40 1.79 -1.41
C TRP A 90 -2.22 1.64 -2.90
N LEU A 91 -1.07 2.09 -3.39
CA LEU A 91 -0.72 1.90 -4.80
C LEU A 91 0.39 0.85 -4.88
N PHE A 92 0.04 -0.31 -5.44
CA PHE A 92 0.97 -1.42 -5.60
C PHE A 92 1.49 -1.46 -7.03
N LEU A 93 2.78 -1.72 -7.17
CA LEU A 93 3.38 -2.06 -8.45
C LEU A 93 3.99 -3.45 -8.32
N LEU A 94 3.54 -4.38 -9.17
CA LEU A 94 3.97 -5.77 -9.15
C LEU A 94 4.69 -6.10 -10.46
N ASN A 95 5.74 -6.93 -10.36
CA ASN A 95 6.38 -7.43 -11.57
C ASN A 95 5.65 -8.67 -12.10
N SER A 96 6.15 -9.24 -13.21
CA SER A 96 5.55 -10.41 -13.85
C SER A 96 5.58 -11.66 -12.97
N ASP A 97 6.47 -11.70 -11.97
CA ASP A 97 6.56 -12.81 -11.00
C ASP A 97 5.68 -12.58 -9.78
N GLN A 98 4.81 -11.57 -9.79
CA GLN A 98 3.93 -11.23 -8.68
C GLN A 98 4.67 -10.70 -7.44
N LYS A 99 5.92 -10.30 -7.58
CA LYS A 99 6.67 -9.66 -6.51
C LYS A 99 6.33 -8.17 -6.47
N ILE A 100 6.26 -7.61 -5.27
CA ILE A 100 5.96 -6.20 -5.09
C ILE A 100 7.21 -5.36 -5.36
N LEU A 101 7.15 -4.53 -6.38
CA LEU A 101 8.21 -3.58 -6.70
C LEU A 101 8.10 -2.34 -5.82
N SER A 102 6.89 -1.89 -5.56
CA SER A 102 6.66 -0.77 -4.66
C SER A 102 5.25 -0.78 -4.10
N VAL A 103 5.12 -0.24 -2.90
CA VAL A 103 3.82 0.13 -2.32
C VAL A 103 3.93 1.58 -1.91
N THR A 104 2.98 2.40 -2.38
CA THR A 104 2.85 3.78 -1.94
C THR A 104 1.58 3.90 -1.11
N VAL A 105 1.71 4.39 0.10
CA VAL A 105 0.57 4.59 1.00
C VAL A 105 0.24 6.07 1.05
N LYS A 106 -1.00 6.41 0.71
CA LYS A 106 -1.47 7.79 0.71
C LYS A 106 -2.59 7.95 1.73
N LEU A 107 -2.44 8.93 2.61
CA LEU A 107 -3.49 9.26 3.56
C LEU A 107 -4.56 10.12 2.89
N LEU A 108 -5.82 9.79 3.15
CA LEU A 108 -6.97 10.52 2.62
C LEU A 108 -7.78 10.99 3.82
N ALA A 109 -8.05 12.29 3.92
CA ALA A 109 -8.73 12.82 5.11
C ALA A 109 -10.19 12.36 5.18
N SER A 110 -10.85 12.19 4.03
CA SER A 110 -12.26 11.79 3.99
C SER A 110 -12.64 11.30 2.59
N PRO A 111 -13.77 10.58 2.45
CA PRO A 111 -14.31 10.25 1.13
C PRO A 111 -14.56 11.48 0.27
N GLN A 112 -14.96 12.57 0.88
CA GLN A 112 -15.20 13.84 0.19
C GLN A 112 -13.91 14.39 -0.43
N GLU A 113 -12.81 14.30 0.30
CA GLU A 113 -11.51 14.72 -0.21
C GLU A 113 -11.07 13.89 -1.39
N LEU A 114 -11.33 12.58 -1.35
CA LEU A 114 -11.05 11.69 -2.49
C LEU A 114 -11.83 12.11 -3.74
N LEU A 115 -13.09 12.48 -3.57
CA LEU A 115 -13.91 12.97 -4.68
C LEU A 115 -13.37 14.29 -5.22
N ASN A 116 -12.91 15.17 -4.35
CA ASN A 116 -12.32 16.45 -4.75
C ASN A 116 -11.03 16.24 -5.55
N LEU A 117 -10.20 15.28 -5.17
CA LEU A 117 -9.00 14.95 -5.92
C LEU A 117 -9.33 14.46 -7.32
N ARG A 118 -10.36 13.64 -7.47
CA ARG A 118 -10.83 13.19 -8.80
C ARG A 118 -11.32 14.35 -9.63
N SER A 119 -12.05 15.28 -9.04
CA SER A 119 -12.55 16.46 -9.73
C SER A 119 -11.41 17.35 -10.19
N GLN A 120 -10.38 17.54 -9.35
CA GLN A 120 -9.19 18.31 -9.70
C GLN A 120 -8.44 17.67 -10.87
N LYS A 121 -8.28 16.36 -10.87
CA LYS A 121 -7.66 15.64 -11.98
C LYS A 121 -8.38 15.88 -13.30
N LYS A 122 -9.70 15.93 -13.26
CA LYS A 122 -10.49 16.20 -14.46
C LYS A 122 -10.32 17.64 -14.96
N LEU A 123 -10.16 18.57 -14.04
CA LEU A 123 -10.00 19.99 -14.37
C LEU A 123 -8.62 20.32 -14.90
N ASP A 124 -7.62 19.53 -14.57
CA ASP A 124 -6.23 19.73 -14.99
C ASP A 124 -5.94 19.20 -16.41
N VAL A 125 -6.94 18.67 -17.07
CA VAL A 125 -6.80 18.10 -18.42
C VAL A 125 -6.83 19.18 -19.49
#